data_2cf15641ed3133e7191f46f541275085
#
_entry.id   2cf15641ed3133e7191f46f541275085
#
_cell.length_a   1.000
_cell.length_b   1.000
_cell.length_c   1.000
_cell.angle_alpha   90.00
_cell.angle_beta   90.00
_cell.angle_gamma   90.00
#
_symmetry.space_group_name_H-M   'P 1'
#
loop_
_entity.id
_entity.type
_entity.pdbx_description
1 polymer ?
#
loop_
_entity_poly.entity_id
_entity_poly.type
_entity_poly.pdbx_seq_one_letter_code
_entity_poly.pdbx_strand_id
1 'polypeptide(L)'
;MCDLGDVGVGANPKVNNLMRPYKEAAHDILWVLDSNVAVASGTLVRAVEILSRHPNTLRRRIALVHHVPFAVSDQTTLGARVEEAFLNTNHAKMYIAINTVAVDSCVMGKSNLFRRSDLELLDGSLVPRQQQHDRGQQRGLAAFSRFLAEDNMIGGSLWHELDLRHDLSCDVAYNALEDMSLPDYVWRRVRWIRVRKHMTFVATLLEPFTESVMLSVIAAASTRFLMGVSPHLFLLTHFILWILVDLDVYASLAGHALPSSKRWRFLVAWVLREVLAFPIWLLAMVGDEVTWRGRRYKVVRNGEVAHR
;
A
#
# COMPACT_ATOMS: atom_id res chain seq x y z
N MET A 1 -5.66 3.01 25.19
CA MET A 1 -5.78 3.97 24.08
C MET A 1 -5.86 5.34 24.73
N CYS A 2 -4.81 6.14 24.70
CA CYS A 2 -4.88 7.50 25.21
C CYS A 2 -5.77 8.31 24.27
N ASP A 3 -6.87 8.79 24.78
CA ASP A 3 -7.74 9.77 24.13
C ASP A 3 -7.03 11.11 24.15
N LEU A 4 -6.13 11.31 23.19
CA LEU A 4 -5.42 12.54 22.99
C LEU A 4 -6.38 13.48 22.29
N GLY A 5 -7.01 14.35 23.06
CA GLY A 5 -8.04 15.31 22.70
C GLY A 5 -8.06 15.70 21.22
N ASP A 6 -9.17 15.42 20.59
CA ASP A 6 -9.43 15.52 19.16
C ASP A 6 -9.15 16.93 18.63
N VAL A 7 -7.97 17.16 18.10
CA VAL A 7 -7.71 18.30 17.21
C VAL A 7 -8.27 17.87 15.84
N GLY A 8 -9.59 17.92 15.67
CA GLY A 8 -10.25 17.56 14.43
C GLY A 8 -9.88 18.48 13.28
N VAL A 9 -8.77 18.18 12.61
CA VAL A 9 -8.29 18.95 11.43
C VAL A 9 -9.00 18.52 10.16
N GLY A 10 -9.60 17.32 10.15
CA GLY A 10 -10.30 16.80 8.97
C GLY A 10 -10.87 15.38 9.16
N ALA A 11 -11.26 14.77 8.04
CA ALA A 11 -11.98 13.49 8.01
C ALA A 11 -11.12 12.27 8.38
N ASN A 12 -9.77 12.34 8.22
CA ASN A 12 -8.87 11.22 8.47
C ASN A 12 -8.46 11.13 9.95
N PRO A 13 -8.93 10.09 10.71
CA PRO A 13 -8.59 9.96 12.12
C PRO A 13 -7.10 9.70 12.36
N LYS A 14 -6.36 9.11 11.40
CA LYS A 14 -4.93 8.88 11.55
C LYS A 14 -4.18 10.20 11.51
N VAL A 15 -4.51 11.09 10.57
CA VAL A 15 -3.92 12.43 10.51
C VAL A 15 -4.25 13.21 11.78
N ASN A 16 -5.51 13.19 12.25
CA ASN A 16 -5.89 13.84 13.49
C ASN A 16 -5.03 13.37 14.68
N ASN A 17 -4.80 12.06 14.82
CA ASN A 17 -3.96 11.50 15.87
C ASN A 17 -2.47 11.89 15.73
N LEU A 18 -2.00 12.10 14.50
CA LEU A 18 -0.61 12.48 14.24
C LEU A 18 -0.33 13.96 14.42
N MET A 19 -1.35 14.84 14.43
CA MET A 19 -1.15 16.29 14.48
C MET A 19 -0.36 16.77 15.69
N ARG A 20 -0.67 16.24 16.86
CA ARG A 20 0.05 16.62 18.08
C ARG A 20 1.51 16.18 18.08
N PRO A 21 1.84 14.88 17.93
CA PRO A 21 3.24 14.46 17.89
C PRO A 21 4.02 15.09 16.72
N TYR A 22 3.36 15.37 15.60
CA TYR A 22 3.97 16.07 14.46
C TYR A 22 4.44 17.49 14.85
N LYS A 23 3.63 18.25 15.60
CA LYS A 23 3.96 19.59 16.06
C LYS A 23 5.02 19.59 17.17
N GLU A 24 4.95 18.62 18.08
CA GLU A 24 5.83 18.52 19.26
C GLU A 24 7.18 17.87 18.95
N ALA A 25 7.35 17.22 17.79
CA ALA A 25 8.59 16.55 17.41
C ALA A 25 9.77 17.52 17.38
N ALA A 26 10.87 17.16 18.05
CA ALA A 26 12.05 18.00 18.16
C ALA A 26 12.91 18.05 16.89
N HIS A 27 12.80 17.03 16.01
CA HIS A 27 13.65 16.85 14.85
C HIS A 27 12.89 17.00 13.54
N ASP A 28 13.60 17.30 12.45
CA ASP A 28 13.03 17.42 11.12
C ASP A 28 12.70 16.07 10.49
N ILE A 29 13.52 15.04 10.71
CA ILE A 29 13.24 13.68 10.23
C ILE A 29 12.21 13.04 11.15
N LEU A 30 11.06 12.71 10.59
CA LEU A 30 9.94 12.08 11.29
C LEU A 30 9.76 10.66 10.78
N TRP A 31 9.52 9.72 11.69
CA TRP A 31 9.17 8.35 11.38
C TRP A 31 7.75 8.04 11.84
N VAL A 32 6.85 7.89 10.89
CA VAL A 32 5.47 7.44 11.13
C VAL A 32 5.43 5.92 11.03
N LEU A 33 5.19 5.28 12.16
CA LEU A 33 5.08 3.84 12.31
C LEU A 33 3.70 3.50 12.86
N ASP A 34 2.96 2.60 12.18
CA ASP A 34 1.66 2.15 12.70
C ASP A 34 1.85 1.35 14.00
N SER A 35 0.89 1.43 14.92
CA SER A 35 0.97 0.82 16.26
C SER A 35 1.11 -0.71 16.27
N ASN A 36 0.74 -1.37 15.16
CA ASN A 36 0.85 -2.81 14.99
C ASN A 36 2.03 -3.22 14.09
N VAL A 37 3.02 -2.34 13.94
CA VAL A 37 4.21 -2.59 13.12
C VAL A 37 5.45 -2.66 13.99
N ALA A 38 6.26 -3.68 13.76
CA ALA A 38 7.60 -3.81 14.29
C ALA A 38 8.63 -3.81 13.15
N VAL A 39 9.86 -3.41 13.45
CA VAL A 39 10.98 -3.39 12.50
C VAL A 39 12.21 -4.03 13.11
N ALA A 40 13.13 -4.49 12.26
CA ALA A 40 14.39 -5.07 12.69
C ALA A 40 15.33 -4.01 13.31
N SER A 41 16.29 -4.45 14.11
CA SER A 41 17.36 -3.60 14.61
C SER A 41 18.14 -2.97 13.45
N GLY A 42 18.48 -1.69 13.58
CA GLY A 42 19.23 -0.93 12.57
C GLY A 42 18.39 -0.36 11.42
N THR A 43 17.11 -0.71 11.27
CA THR A 43 16.22 -0.16 10.22
C THR A 43 16.20 1.36 10.23
N LEU A 44 16.11 2.00 11.40
CA LEU A 44 16.13 3.46 11.50
C LEU A 44 17.41 4.06 10.92
N VAL A 45 18.56 3.49 11.27
CA VAL A 45 19.87 3.99 10.80
C VAL A 45 19.96 3.91 9.28
N ARG A 46 19.63 2.75 8.69
CA ARG A 46 19.65 2.56 7.23
C ARG A 46 18.67 3.50 6.52
N ALA A 47 17.47 3.69 7.07
CA ALA A 47 16.48 4.60 6.47
C ALA A 47 16.94 6.06 6.54
N VAL A 48 17.54 6.50 7.66
CA VAL A 48 18.10 7.85 7.80
C VAL A 48 19.29 8.05 6.87
N GLU A 49 20.16 7.06 6.70
CA GLU A 49 21.27 7.10 5.74
C GLU A 49 20.77 7.30 4.30
N ILE A 50 19.72 6.55 3.88
CA ILE A 50 19.11 6.71 2.56
C ILE A 50 18.55 8.13 2.40
N LEU A 51 17.79 8.61 3.39
CA LEU A 51 17.18 9.95 3.36
C LEU A 51 18.22 11.07 3.35
N SER A 52 19.40 10.83 3.93
CA SER A 52 20.49 11.81 4.08
C SER A 52 21.50 11.77 2.91
N ARG A 53 21.37 10.84 1.98
CA ARG A 53 22.26 10.78 0.81
C ARG A 53 22.11 12.05 -0.02
N HIS A 54 23.24 12.68 -0.32
CA HIS A 54 23.27 13.77 -1.29
C HIS A 54 23.00 13.22 -2.69
N PRO A 55 22.07 13.83 -3.43
CA PRO A 55 21.84 13.41 -4.81
C PRO A 55 23.11 13.67 -5.65
N ASN A 56 23.52 12.67 -6.41
CA ASN A 56 24.42 12.93 -7.52
C ASN A 56 23.72 13.89 -8.50
N THR A 57 24.49 14.68 -9.25
CA THR A 57 24.00 15.71 -10.18
C THR A 57 22.91 15.25 -11.16
N LEU A 58 22.74 13.93 -11.34
CA LEU A 58 21.74 13.31 -12.23
C LEU A 58 20.54 12.69 -11.50
N ARG A 59 20.52 12.63 -10.17
CA ARG A 59 19.43 12.01 -9.41
C ARG A 59 18.73 13.03 -8.55
N ARG A 60 17.41 12.90 -8.45
CA ARG A 60 16.60 13.71 -7.55
C ARG A 60 16.76 13.28 -6.11
N ARG A 61 16.62 14.22 -5.18
CA ARG A 61 16.73 13.97 -3.75
C ARG A 61 15.63 13.04 -3.27
N ILE A 62 16.00 12.08 -2.41
CA ILE A 62 15.04 11.24 -1.70
C ILE A 62 14.45 12.06 -0.54
N ALA A 63 13.13 12.15 -0.50
CA ALA A 63 12.37 12.89 0.50
C ALA A 63 11.57 11.97 1.44
N LEU A 64 11.31 10.73 1.02
CA LEU A 64 10.60 9.74 1.81
C LEU A 64 11.26 8.37 1.63
N VAL A 65 11.43 7.66 2.74
CA VAL A 65 11.87 6.25 2.77
C VAL A 65 10.74 5.41 3.37
N HIS A 66 10.40 4.31 2.71
CA HIS A 66 9.34 3.42 3.16
C HIS A 66 9.77 1.96 3.10
N HIS A 67 8.98 1.08 3.70
CA HIS A 67 9.32 -0.33 3.90
C HIS A 67 8.23 -1.22 3.34
N VAL A 68 8.63 -2.40 2.83
CA VAL A 68 7.65 -3.43 2.42
C VAL A 68 6.93 -3.94 3.66
N PRO A 69 5.59 -3.87 3.73
CA PRO A 69 4.84 -4.48 4.81
C PRO A 69 4.83 -5.99 4.66
N PHE A 70 5.23 -6.70 5.70
CA PHE A 70 5.17 -8.15 5.79
C PHE A 70 4.25 -8.55 6.93
N ALA A 71 3.17 -9.24 6.62
CA ALA A 71 2.19 -9.66 7.61
C ALA A 71 2.71 -10.82 8.47
N VAL A 72 2.57 -10.66 9.78
CA VAL A 72 2.85 -11.72 10.76
C VAL A 72 1.53 -12.03 11.47
N SER A 73 1.12 -13.29 11.44
CA SER A 73 -0.12 -13.71 12.06
C SER A 73 0.07 -15.04 12.83
N ASP A 74 -0.34 -15.03 14.09
CA ASP A 74 -0.57 -16.22 14.87
C ASP A 74 -2.06 -16.59 14.92
N GLN A 75 -2.90 -15.82 14.22
CA GLN A 75 -4.34 -15.93 14.21
C GLN A 75 -4.81 -17.18 13.45
N THR A 76 -5.94 -17.72 13.88
CA THR A 76 -6.52 -18.93 13.30
C THR A 76 -7.65 -18.64 12.31
N THR A 77 -8.16 -17.41 12.31
CA THR A 77 -9.28 -16.98 11.46
C THR A 77 -8.91 -16.98 9.99
N LEU A 78 -9.88 -17.36 9.15
CA LEU A 78 -9.65 -17.51 7.72
C LEU A 78 -9.32 -16.18 7.05
N GLY A 79 -10.00 -15.09 7.43
CA GLY A 79 -9.73 -13.77 6.87
C GLY A 79 -8.33 -13.26 7.17
N ALA A 80 -7.82 -13.45 8.40
CA ALA A 80 -6.46 -13.07 8.76
C ALA A 80 -5.40 -13.86 7.94
N ARG A 81 -5.66 -15.15 7.68
CA ARG A 81 -4.77 -15.98 6.84
C ARG A 81 -4.77 -15.56 5.38
N VAL A 82 -5.94 -15.20 4.84
CA VAL A 82 -6.05 -14.68 3.46
C VAL A 82 -5.36 -13.32 3.34
N GLU A 83 -5.47 -12.46 4.35
CA GLU A 83 -4.74 -11.18 4.40
C GLU A 83 -3.23 -11.40 4.52
N GLU A 84 -2.77 -12.37 5.32
CA GLU A 84 -1.35 -12.77 5.41
C GLU A 84 -0.83 -13.24 4.06
N ALA A 85 -1.55 -14.15 3.39
CA ALA A 85 -1.18 -14.62 2.07
C ALA A 85 -1.13 -13.47 1.05
N PHE A 86 -2.12 -12.58 1.05
CA PHE A 86 -2.17 -11.42 0.17
C PHE A 86 -0.98 -10.48 0.38
N LEU A 87 -0.73 -10.04 1.61
CA LEU A 87 0.32 -9.06 1.91
C LEU A 87 1.72 -9.61 1.63
N ASN A 88 1.94 -10.90 1.92
CA ASN A 88 3.27 -11.52 1.83
C ASN A 88 3.60 -12.09 0.43
N THR A 89 2.66 -12.04 -0.52
CA THR A 89 2.86 -12.51 -1.89
C THR A 89 2.50 -11.43 -2.90
N ASN A 90 1.28 -11.40 -3.38
CA ASN A 90 0.88 -10.53 -4.48
C ASN A 90 1.07 -9.05 -4.16
N HIS A 91 0.66 -8.59 -2.98
CA HIS A 91 0.85 -7.19 -2.59
C HIS A 91 2.34 -6.83 -2.54
N ALA A 92 3.15 -7.64 -1.88
CA ALA A 92 4.59 -7.41 -1.78
C ALA A 92 5.25 -7.38 -3.16
N LYS A 93 4.96 -8.38 -4.01
CA LYS A 93 5.45 -8.49 -5.38
C LYS A 93 5.12 -7.25 -6.21
N MET A 94 3.86 -6.82 -6.20
CA MET A 94 3.42 -5.63 -6.92
C MET A 94 4.02 -4.34 -6.35
N TYR A 95 4.10 -4.25 -5.03
CA TYR A 95 4.67 -3.09 -4.35
C TYR A 95 6.15 -2.90 -4.67
N ILE A 96 6.93 -3.99 -4.64
CA ILE A 96 8.34 -3.99 -5.04
C ILE A 96 8.47 -3.65 -6.53
N ALA A 97 7.68 -4.29 -7.41
CA ALA A 97 7.73 -4.07 -8.85
C ALA A 97 7.45 -2.61 -9.23
N ILE A 98 6.36 -2.03 -8.71
CA ILE A 98 5.97 -0.64 -8.99
C ILE A 98 7.07 0.33 -8.51
N ASN A 99 7.62 0.11 -7.31
CA ASN A 99 8.66 0.97 -6.76
C ASN A 99 10.03 0.78 -7.45
N THR A 100 10.30 -0.40 -8.01
CA THR A 100 11.52 -0.64 -8.82
C THR A 100 11.44 0.06 -10.17
N VAL A 101 10.30 -0.02 -10.85
CA VAL A 101 10.06 0.67 -12.14
C VAL A 101 9.97 2.17 -11.94
N ALA A 102 9.42 2.62 -10.81
CA ALA A 102 9.38 4.01 -10.36
C ALA A 102 8.87 5.03 -11.41
N VAL A 103 7.80 4.68 -12.12
CA VAL A 103 7.13 5.59 -13.07
C VAL A 103 6.33 6.66 -12.33
N ASP A 104 5.75 6.28 -11.18
CA ASP A 104 4.97 7.17 -10.33
C ASP A 104 5.09 6.73 -8.87
N SER A 105 4.62 7.57 -7.95
CA SER A 105 4.66 7.29 -6.52
C SER A 105 3.72 6.15 -6.12
N CYS A 106 4.27 5.22 -5.33
CA CYS A 106 3.48 4.18 -4.68
C CYS A 106 4.00 3.98 -3.25
N VAL A 107 3.31 4.54 -2.27
CA VAL A 107 3.69 4.50 -0.85
C VAL A 107 2.57 3.90 -0.02
N MET A 108 2.90 3.06 0.95
CA MET A 108 1.97 2.47 1.90
C MET A 108 2.27 2.94 3.33
N GLY A 109 1.24 3.28 4.09
CA GLY A 109 1.31 3.96 5.39
C GLY A 109 1.64 3.08 6.59
N LYS A 110 2.54 2.10 6.44
CA LYS A 110 2.93 1.23 7.56
C LYS A 110 4.19 1.69 8.27
N SER A 111 5.17 2.15 7.50
CA SER A 111 6.46 2.61 8.02
C SER A 111 7.06 3.59 7.03
N ASN A 112 6.95 4.87 7.32
CA ASN A 112 7.37 5.96 6.43
C ASN A 112 8.23 6.97 7.18
N LEU A 113 9.45 7.22 6.68
CA LEU A 113 10.31 8.31 7.14
C LEU A 113 10.30 9.43 6.13
N PHE A 114 10.14 10.66 6.57
CA PHE A 114 10.20 11.85 5.73
C PHE A 114 10.68 13.07 6.52
N ARG A 115 11.00 14.16 5.81
CA ARG A 115 11.35 15.43 6.45
C ARG A 115 10.10 16.26 6.68
N ARG A 116 9.94 16.80 7.89
CA ARG A 116 8.87 17.75 8.21
C ARG A 116 8.96 18.99 7.33
N SER A 117 10.17 19.51 7.13
CA SER A 117 10.42 20.67 6.27
C SER A 117 9.95 20.48 4.82
N ASP A 118 10.04 19.28 4.27
CA ASP A 118 9.47 18.97 2.95
C ASP A 118 7.94 18.93 3.01
N LEU A 119 7.38 18.27 4.02
CA LEU A 119 5.93 18.13 4.16
C LEU A 119 5.21 19.47 4.34
N GLU A 120 5.82 20.43 5.09
CA GLU A 120 5.29 21.79 5.28
C GLU A 120 5.13 22.58 3.97
N LEU A 121 5.76 22.16 2.89
CA LEU A 121 5.66 22.79 1.60
C LEU A 121 4.48 22.29 0.77
N LEU A 122 3.86 21.17 1.16
CA LEU A 122 2.84 20.45 0.38
C LEU A 122 1.43 20.90 0.74
N ASP A 123 0.54 20.91 -0.24
CA ASP A 123 -0.90 21.16 -0.05
C ASP A 123 -1.79 19.99 -0.50
N GLY A 124 -1.21 18.92 -1.07
CA GLY A 124 -1.93 17.73 -1.54
C GLY A 124 -2.68 17.95 -2.86
N SER A 125 -2.36 18.99 -3.62
CA SER A 125 -3.00 19.29 -4.92
C SER A 125 -2.46 18.44 -6.07
N LEU A 126 -1.26 17.86 -5.90
CA LEU A 126 -0.47 17.19 -6.94
C LEU A 126 -0.07 18.12 -8.11
N VAL A 127 -0.22 19.43 -7.94
CA VAL A 127 0.16 20.44 -8.94
C VAL A 127 1.58 20.91 -8.63
N PRO A 128 2.50 20.99 -9.62
CA PRO A 128 3.85 21.51 -9.41
C PRO A 128 3.84 22.86 -8.69
N ARG A 129 4.69 23.00 -7.67
CA ARG A 129 4.68 24.20 -6.79
C ARG A 129 4.81 25.50 -7.55
N GLN A 130 5.57 25.54 -8.64
CA GLN A 130 5.73 26.75 -9.47
C GLN A 130 4.43 27.18 -10.17
N GLN A 131 3.45 26.27 -10.28
CA GLN A 131 2.15 26.50 -10.90
C GLN A 131 1.02 26.70 -9.88
N GLN A 132 1.31 26.54 -8.59
CA GLN A 132 0.32 26.76 -7.53
C GLN A 132 0.08 28.26 -7.35
N HIS A 133 -1.17 28.65 -7.41
CA HIS A 133 -1.59 29.99 -7.00
C HIS A 133 -1.80 30.00 -5.49
N ASP A 134 -1.28 30.97 -4.81
CA ASP A 134 -1.41 31.10 -3.35
C ASP A 134 -2.87 31.41 -2.99
N ARG A 135 -3.65 30.35 -2.76
CA ARG A 135 -5.09 30.42 -2.46
C ARG A 135 -5.40 30.32 -0.98
N GLY A 136 -4.42 30.50 -0.10
CA GLY A 136 -4.59 30.30 1.35
C GLY A 136 -4.91 28.84 1.72
N GLN A 137 -4.49 27.87 0.90
CA GLN A 137 -4.73 26.45 1.15
C GLN A 137 -3.91 25.98 2.35
N GLN A 138 -4.51 25.06 3.12
CA GLN A 138 -3.85 24.39 4.23
C GLN A 138 -2.64 23.61 3.73
N ARG A 139 -1.50 23.71 4.41
CA ARG A 139 -0.24 23.00 4.07
C ARG A 139 0.20 22.09 5.20
N GLY A 140 1.24 21.32 4.94
CA GLY A 140 1.81 20.39 5.91
C GLY A 140 0.90 19.18 6.14
N LEU A 141 1.12 18.47 7.23
CA LEU A 141 0.37 17.25 7.57
C LEU A 141 -1.15 17.50 7.58
N ALA A 142 -1.60 18.66 8.01
CA ALA A 142 -3.01 19.01 8.08
C ALA A 142 -3.72 19.00 6.71
N ALA A 143 -3.01 19.33 5.63
CA ALA A 143 -3.55 19.29 4.27
C ALA A 143 -4.00 17.89 3.84
N PHE A 144 -3.40 16.86 4.43
CA PHE A 144 -3.70 15.46 4.11
C PHE A 144 -4.86 14.87 4.94
N SER A 145 -5.44 15.64 5.84
CA SER A 145 -6.57 15.19 6.68
C SER A 145 -7.87 14.92 5.92
N ARG A 146 -7.98 15.39 4.67
CA ARG A 146 -9.11 15.15 3.77
C ARG A 146 -9.02 13.86 2.97
N PHE A 147 -7.87 13.15 3.00
CA PHE A 147 -7.64 11.91 2.25
C PHE A 147 -7.67 10.68 3.18
N LEU A 148 -8.29 9.58 2.74
CA LEU A 148 -8.22 8.30 3.48
C LEU A 148 -6.89 7.55 3.26
N ALA A 149 -6.22 7.80 2.13
CA ALA A 149 -4.90 7.28 1.81
C ALA A 149 -3.88 8.42 1.89
N GLU A 150 -3.73 9.01 3.09
CA GLU A 150 -2.82 10.12 3.34
C GLU A 150 -1.37 9.81 2.98
N ASP A 151 -0.97 8.57 3.17
CA ASP A 151 0.35 8.03 2.86
C ASP A 151 0.68 8.09 1.37
N ASN A 152 -0.22 7.59 0.53
CA ASN A 152 -0.11 7.69 -0.92
C ASN A 152 -0.11 9.14 -1.38
N MET A 153 -0.97 9.97 -0.79
CA MET A 153 -1.04 11.39 -1.14
C MET A 153 0.21 12.16 -0.74
N ILE A 154 0.80 11.86 0.42
CA ILE A 154 2.08 12.45 0.83
C ILE A 154 3.18 12.05 -0.17
N GLY A 155 3.30 10.75 -0.50
CA GLY A 155 4.26 10.27 -1.48
C GLY A 155 4.07 10.93 -2.86
N GLY A 156 2.82 10.98 -3.34
CA GLY A 156 2.46 11.62 -4.61
C GLY A 156 2.75 13.12 -4.62
N SER A 157 2.48 13.82 -3.52
CA SER A 157 2.74 15.25 -3.41
C SER A 157 4.24 15.56 -3.39
N LEU A 158 5.06 14.77 -2.69
CA LEU A 158 6.52 14.89 -2.76
C LEU A 158 7.01 14.72 -4.19
N TRP A 159 6.42 13.78 -4.93
CA TRP A 159 6.78 13.46 -6.31
C TRP A 159 6.35 14.55 -7.30
N HIS A 160 5.09 14.98 -7.26
CA HIS A 160 4.52 15.87 -8.27
C HIS A 160 4.64 17.36 -7.93
N GLU A 161 4.50 17.74 -6.65
CA GLU A 161 4.57 19.14 -6.24
C GLU A 161 6.01 19.64 -6.12
N LEU A 162 6.92 18.83 -5.54
CA LEU A 162 8.31 19.20 -5.25
C LEU A 162 9.32 18.53 -6.18
N ASP A 163 8.89 17.63 -7.05
CA ASP A 163 9.77 16.86 -7.94
C ASP A 163 10.84 16.04 -7.19
N LEU A 164 10.51 15.60 -5.99
CA LEU A 164 11.33 14.74 -5.14
C LEU A 164 11.03 13.26 -5.39
N ARG A 165 11.80 12.36 -4.79
CA ARG A 165 11.61 10.91 -4.95
C ARG A 165 11.47 10.25 -3.57
N HIS A 166 10.89 9.08 -3.56
CA HIS A 166 10.93 8.16 -2.44
C HIS A 166 11.80 6.96 -2.77
N ASP A 167 12.21 6.24 -1.76
CA ASP A 167 13.01 5.02 -1.88
C ASP A 167 12.42 3.90 -1.02
N LEU A 168 12.32 2.71 -1.60
CA LEU A 168 11.89 1.51 -0.91
C LEU A 168 13.12 0.86 -0.25
N SER A 169 13.16 0.90 1.08
CA SER A 169 14.23 0.28 1.84
C SER A 169 14.25 -1.24 1.66
N CYS A 170 15.44 -1.84 1.77
CA CYS A 170 15.58 -3.30 1.83
C CYS A 170 15.03 -3.93 3.12
N ASP A 171 14.73 -3.12 4.13
CA ASP A 171 14.13 -3.58 5.39
C ASP A 171 12.63 -3.84 5.24
N VAL A 172 12.13 -4.70 6.12
CA VAL A 172 10.73 -5.12 6.14
C VAL A 172 10.03 -4.52 7.35
N ALA A 173 8.80 -4.07 7.17
CA ALA A 173 7.90 -3.63 8.23
C ALA A 173 6.98 -4.80 8.63
N TYR A 174 7.28 -5.47 9.76
CA TYR A 174 6.50 -6.59 10.26
C TYR A 174 5.17 -6.10 10.82
N ASN A 175 4.10 -6.40 10.11
CA ASN A 175 2.75 -5.96 10.42
C ASN A 175 1.97 -7.08 11.14
N ALA A 176 1.77 -6.94 12.45
CA ALA A 176 0.96 -7.88 13.21
C ALA A 176 -0.52 -7.78 12.77
N LEU A 177 -1.10 -8.92 12.39
CA LEU A 177 -2.51 -9.00 12.03
C LEU A 177 -3.35 -9.34 13.25
N GLU A 178 -4.47 -8.64 13.37
CA GLU A 178 -5.53 -8.96 14.32
C GLU A 178 -6.45 -10.04 13.73
N ASP A 179 -7.32 -10.61 14.57
CA ASP A 179 -8.39 -11.50 14.12
C ASP A 179 -9.28 -10.78 13.10
N MET A 180 -9.54 -11.48 12.01
CA MET A 180 -10.31 -10.95 10.89
C MET A 180 -11.18 -12.05 10.29
N SER A 181 -12.47 -11.80 10.15
CA SER A 181 -13.35 -12.67 9.39
C SER A 181 -13.11 -12.54 7.88
N LEU A 182 -13.56 -13.54 7.10
CA LEU A 182 -13.46 -13.46 5.64
C LEU A 182 -14.25 -12.28 5.05
N PRO A 183 -15.46 -11.96 5.50
CA PRO A 183 -16.16 -10.73 5.11
C PRO A 183 -15.37 -9.45 5.41
N ASP A 184 -14.72 -9.36 6.58
CA ASP A 184 -13.91 -8.18 6.94
C ASP A 184 -12.71 -8.02 5.98
N TYR A 185 -12.05 -9.12 5.61
CA TYR A 185 -11.03 -9.13 4.58
C TYR A 185 -11.58 -8.58 3.25
N VAL A 186 -12.71 -9.09 2.77
CA VAL A 186 -13.34 -8.66 1.53
C VAL A 186 -13.63 -7.16 1.55
N TRP A 187 -14.30 -6.66 2.59
CA TRP A 187 -14.64 -5.24 2.70
C TRP A 187 -13.43 -4.34 2.90
N ARG A 188 -12.38 -4.83 3.58
CA ARG A 188 -11.09 -4.14 3.66
C ARG A 188 -10.47 -3.96 2.29
N ARG A 189 -10.45 -5.00 1.45
CA ARG A 189 -9.93 -4.95 0.08
C ARG A 189 -10.78 -4.06 -0.82
N VAL A 190 -12.10 -4.19 -0.76
CA VAL A 190 -13.06 -3.32 -1.48
C VAL A 190 -12.79 -1.85 -1.15
N ARG A 191 -12.60 -1.51 0.13
CA ARG A 191 -12.28 -0.15 0.55
C ARG A 191 -10.99 0.37 -0.10
N TRP A 192 -9.92 -0.43 -0.08
CA TRP A 192 -8.65 -0.02 -0.66
C TRP A 192 -8.75 0.23 -2.18
N ILE A 193 -9.43 -0.66 -2.89
CA ILE A 193 -9.62 -0.52 -4.33
C ILE A 193 -10.54 0.68 -4.65
N ARG A 194 -11.61 0.92 -3.87
CA ARG A 194 -12.48 2.10 -4.05
C ARG A 194 -11.73 3.41 -3.88
N VAL A 195 -10.87 3.53 -2.87
CA VAL A 195 -10.04 4.74 -2.70
C VAL A 195 -9.08 4.88 -3.86
N ARG A 196 -8.34 3.82 -4.21
CA ARG A 196 -7.37 3.82 -5.29
C ARG A 196 -8.00 4.11 -6.66
N LYS A 197 -9.21 3.63 -6.92
CA LYS A 197 -9.97 3.92 -8.14
C LYS A 197 -10.08 5.43 -8.42
N HIS A 198 -10.22 6.24 -7.39
CA HIS A 198 -10.34 7.69 -7.52
C HIS A 198 -8.98 8.41 -7.59
N MET A 199 -7.89 7.72 -7.23
CA MET A 199 -6.52 8.24 -7.30
C MET A 199 -5.83 7.86 -8.61
N THR A 200 -5.89 6.58 -8.98
CA THR A 200 -5.18 5.98 -10.12
C THR A 200 -6.13 5.07 -10.92
N PHE A 201 -7.11 5.68 -11.59
CA PHE A 201 -8.19 4.96 -12.27
C PHE A 201 -7.69 3.93 -13.27
N VAL A 202 -6.78 4.32 -14.17
CA VAL A 202 -6.26 3.44 -15.23
C VAL A 202 -5.53 2.23 -14.64
N ALA A 203 -4.67 2.44 -13.65
CA ALA A 203 -3.97 1.35 -12.98
C ALA A 203 -4.94 0.40 -12.26
N THR A 204 -5.97 0.95 -11.62
CA THR A 204 -7.01 0.15 -10.95
C THR A 204 -7.87 -0.64 -11.95
N LEU A 205 -8.14 -0.07 -13.12
CA LEU A 205 -8.88 -0.76 -14.19
C LEU A 205 -8.08 -1.93 -14.77
N LEU A 206 -6.75 -1.79 -14.88
CA LEU A 206 -5.85 -2.81 -15.40
C LEU A 206 -5.48 -3.89 -14.36
N GLU A 207 -5.71 -3.66 -13.09
CA GLU A 207 -5.33 -4.55 -11.99
C GLU A 207 -5.75 -6.02 -12.19
N PRO A 208 -6.99 -6.37 -12.64
CA PRO A 208 -7.38 -7.76 -12.82
C PRO A 208 -6.51 -8.52 -13.83
N PHE A 209 -5.95 -7.82 -14.81
CA PHE A 209 -5.07 -8.41 -15.83
C PHE A 209 -3.66 -8.69 -15.32
N THR A 210 -3.33 -8.26 -14.12
CA THR A 210 -2.09 -8.59 -13.40
C THR A 210 -2.29 -9.68 -12.34
N GLU A 211 -3.54 -10.12 -12.14
CA GLU A 211 -3.89 -11.18 -11.20
C GLU A 211 -3.84 -12.56 -11.89
N SER A 212 -3.39 -13.57 -11.14
CA SER A 212 -3.08 -14.91 -11.67
C SER A 212 -4.24 -15.55 -12.44
N VAL A 213 -5.45 -15.54 -11.85
CA VAL A 213 -6.61 -16.23 -12.45
C VAL A 213 -7.02 -15.60 -13.78
N MET A 214 -7.19 -14.28 -13.85
CA MET A 214 -7.58 -13.60 -15.08
C MET A 214 -6.51 -13.72 -16.15
N LEU A 215 -5.25 -13.52 -15.77
CA LEU A 215 -4.12 -13.67 -16.68
C LEU A 215 -4.04 -15.08 -17.24
N SER A 216 -4.24 -16.12 -16.40
CA SER A 216 -4.16 -17.52 -16.81
C SER A 216 -5.26 -17.89 -17.81
N VAL A 217 -6.48 -17.40 -17.63
CA VAL A 217 -7.60 -17.67 -18.55
C VAL A 217 -7.32 -17.06 -19.93
N ILE A 218 -6.90 -15.79 -19.97
CA ILE A 218 -6.59 -15.10 -21.23
C ILE A 218 -5.39 -15.78 -21.92
N ALA A 219 -4.33 -16.08 -21.17
CA ALA A 219 -3.13 -16.69 -21.71
C ALA A 219 -3.38 -18.12 -22.19
N ALA A 220 -4.19 -18.93 -21.48
CA ALA A 220 -4.57 -20.27 -21.91
C ALA A 220 -5.38 -20.26 -23.22
N ALA A 221 -6.33 -19.32 -23.36
CA ALA A 221 -7.07 -19.14 -24.58
C ALA A 221 -6.18 -18.73 -25.76
N SER A 222 -5.27 -17.76 -25.51
CA SER A 222 -4.34 -17.27 -26.52
C SER A 222 -3.33 -18.33 -26.97
N THR A 223 -2.73 -19.08 -26.04
CA THR A 223 -1.75 -20.13 -26.37
C THR A 223 -2.42 -21.32 -27.06
N ARG A 224 -3.67 -21.66 -26.70
CA ARG A 224 -4.44 -22.66 -27.45
C ARG A 224 -4.66 -22.21 -28.89
N PHE A 225 -5.09 -20.98 -29.09
CA PHE A 225 -5.39 -20.44 -30.43
C PHE A 225 -4.14 -20.31 -31.31
N LEU A 226 -3.06 -19.77 -30.76
CA LEU A 226 -1.85 -19.46 -31.52
C LEU A 226 -0.90 -20.65 -31.69
N MET A 227 -0.84 -21.53 -30.69
CA MET A 227 0.20 -22.57 -30.59
C MET A 227 -0.37 -24.00 -30.43
N GLY A 228 -1.70 -24.17 -30.32
CA GLY A 228 -2.33 -25.48 -30.10
C GLY A 228 -2.05 -26.09 -28.71
N VAL A 229 -1.51 -25.34 -27.75
CA VAL A 229 -1.19 -25.87 -26.43
C VAL A 229 -2.45 -26.25 -25.66
N SER A 230 -2.42 -27.38 -24.96
CA SER A 230 -3.54 -27.83 -24.12
C SER A 230 -3.79 -26.81 -23.00
N PRO A 231 -5.02 -26.26 -22.84
CA PRO A 231 -5.34 -25.32 -21.76
C PRO A 231 -5.09 -25.92 -20.38
N HIS A 232 -5.33 -27.20 -20.16
CA HIS A 232 -5.09 -27.84 -18.86
C HIS A 232 -3.61 -27.89 -18.51
N LEU A 233 -2.74 -28.22 -19.49
CA LEU A 233 -1.30 -28.21 -19.28
C LEU A 233 -0.79 -26.79 -19.00
N PHE A 234 -1.30 -25.83 -19.76
CA PHE A 234 -0.95 -24.42 -19.56
C PHE A 234 -1.33 -23.94 -18.16
N LEU A 235 -2.58 -24.16 -17.73
CA LEU A 235 -3.08 -23.73 -16.41
C LEU A 235 -2.29 -24.39 -15.27
N LEU A 236 -2.03 -25.70 -15.37
CA LEU A 236 -1.23 -26.40 -14.37
C LEU A 236 0.17 -25.78 -14.24
N THR A 237 0.85 -25.58 -15.36
CA THR A 237 2.18 -24.96 -15.36
C THR A 237 2.16 -23.53 -14.83
N HIS A 238 1.16 -22.74 -15.25
CA HIS A 238 0.99 -21.36 -14.80
C HIS A 238 0.86 -21.27 -13.27
N PHE A 239 -0.07 -22.05 -12.67
CA PHE A 239 -0.30 -21.97 -11.23
C PHE A 239 0.88 -22.53 -10.43
N ILE A 240 1.58 -23.55 -10.93
CA ILE A 240 2.82 -24.04 -10.29
C ILE A 240 3.88 -22.93 -10.30
N LEU A 241 4.14 -22.31 -11.42
CA LEU A 241 5.13 -21.24 -11.52
C LEU A 241 4.73 -20.03 -10.67
N TRP A 242 3.43 -19.68 -10.68
CA TRP A 242 2.95 -18.52 -9.90
C TRP A 242 3.13 -18.72 -8.40
N ILE A 243 2.75 -19.88 -7.85
CA ILE A 243 2.95 -20.17 -6.43
C ILE A 243 4.45 -20.24 -6.07
N LEU A 244 5.31 -20.76 -6.95
CA LEU A 244 6.74 -20.80 -6.70
C LEU A 244 7.32 -19.39 -6.59
N VAL A 245 6.94 -18.47 -7.48
CA VAL A 245 7.33 -17.05 -7.39
C VAL A 245 6.81 -16.42 -6.11
N ASP A 246 5.56 -16.68 -5.73
CA ASP A 246 4.98 -16.13 -4.50
C ASP A 246 5.68 -16.67 -3.24
N LEU A 247 6.08 -17.94 -3.23
CA LEU A 247 6.86 -18.52 -2.14
C LEU A 247 8.29 -17.98 -2.08
N ASP A 248 8.90 -17.65 -3.22
CA ASP A 248 10.21 -17.00 -3.29
C ASP A 248 10.14 -15.57 -2.72
N VAL A 249 9.12 -14.80 -3.11
CA VAL A 249 8.85 -13.47 -2.52
C VAL A 249 8.65 -13.56 -1.01
N TYR A 250 7.84 -14.52 -0.55
CA TYR A 250 7.67 -14.77 0.89
C TYR A 250 9.02 -15.04 1.58
N ALA A 251 9.81 -15.97 1.03
CA ALA A 251 11.09 -16.37 1.61
C ALA A 251 12.11 -15.22 1.65
N SER A 252 12.13 -14.42 0.59
CA SER A 252 13.01 -13.24 0.49
C SER A 252 12.68 -12.17 1.55
N LEU A 253 11.39 -11.95 1.82
CA LEU A 253 10.95 -10.97 2.82
C LEU A 253 11.05 -11.50 4.25
N ALA A 254 10.72 -12.77 4.46
CA ALA A 254 10.79 -13.41 5.76
C ALA A 254 12.22 -13.72 6.22
N GLY A 255 13.17 -13.81 5.28
CA GLY A 255 14.52 -14.32 5.52
C GLY A 255 14.60 -15.83 5.71
N HIS A 256 13.51 -16.57 5.50
CA HIS A 256 13.42 -18.02 5.60
C HIS A 256 12.24 -18.58 4.79
N ALA A 257 12.32 -19.84 4.40
CA ALA A 257 11.23 -20.51 3.70
C ALA A 257 9.98 -20.63 4.59
N LEU A 258 8.81 -20.74 3.95
CA LEU A 258 7.54 -20.94 4.66
C LEU A 258 7.60 -22.17 5.56
N PRO A 259 7.36 -22.03 6.89
CA PRO A 259 7.44 -23.12 7.86
C PRO A 259 6.51 -24.28 7.48
N SER A 260 6.99 -25.52 7.65
CA SER A 260 6.22 -26.72 7.28
C SER A 260 4.87 -26.82 7.99
N SER A 261 4.80 -26.35 9.25
CA SER A 261 3.56 -26.29 10.06
C SER A 261 2.50 -25.34 9.51
N LYS A 262 2.90 -24.33 8.73
CA LYS A 262 2.00 -23.34 8.14
C LYS A 262 1.63 -23.63 6.66
N ARG A 263 2.32 -24.55 5.98
CA ARG A 263 2.22 -24.75 4.51
C ARG A 263 0.80 -24.98 4.01
N TRP A 264 0.08 -25.95 4.56
CA TRP A 264 -1.28 -26.25 4.09
C TRP A 264 -2.25 -25.11 4.32
N ARG A 265 -2.17 -24.48 5.48
CA ARG A 265 -3.02 -23.35 5.83
C ARG A 265 -2.75 -22.15 4.91
N PHE A 266 -1.49 -21.91 4.60
CA PHE A 266 -1.08 -20.87 3.68
C PHE A 266 -1.55 -21.17 2.25
N LEU A 267 -1.39 -22.39 1.75
CA LEU A 267 -1.85 -22.77 0.41
C LEU A 267 -3.35 -22.61 0.25
N VAL A 268 -4.14 -23.03 1.23
CA VAL A 268 -5.61 -22.84 1.20
C VAL A 268 -5.96 -21.34 1.17
N ALA A 269 -5.31 -20.54 2.00
CA ALA A 269 -5.51 -19.10 2.04
C ALA A 269 -5.07 -18.42 0.74
N TRP A 270 -3.98 -18.87 0.13
CA TRP A 270 -3.48 -18.39 -1.15
C TRP A 270 -4.47 -18.69 -2.29
N VAL A 271 -4.95 -19.92 -2.39
CA VAL A 271 -5.98 -20.29 -3.40
C VAL A 271 -7.23 -19.44 -3.23
N LEU A 272 -7.71 -19.28 -1.99
CA LEU A 272 -8.89 -18.47 -1.69
C LEU A 272 -8.67 -17.00 -2.07
N ARG A 273 -7.50 -16.46 -1.79
CA ARG A 273 -7.10 -15.12 -2.20
C ARG A 273 -7.14 -14.94 -3.72
N GLU A 274 -6.57 -15.89 -4.49
CA GLU A 274 -6.56 -15.84 -5.96
C GLU A 274 -7.98 -15.86 -6.53
N VAL A 275 -8.85 -16.73 -6.01
CA VAL A 275 -10.25 -16.83 -6.44
C VAL A 275 -11.05 -15.58 -6.09
N LEU A 276 -10.79 -14.96 -4.94
CA LEU A 276 -11.51 -13.77 -4.47
C LEU A 276 -11.05 -12.47 -5.13
N ALA A 277 -9.87 -12.41 -5.72
CA ALA A 277 -9.30 -11.17 -6.26
C ALA A 277 -10.24 -10.48 -7.26
N PHE A 278 -10.70 -11.19 -8.29
CA PHE A 278 -11.57 -10.62 -9.30
C PHE A 278 -12.98 -10.27 -8.79
N PRO A 279 -13.71 -11.13 -8.04
CA PRO A 279 -14.97 -10.73 -7.41
C PRO A 279 -14.89 -9.51 -6.51
N ILE A 280 -13.82 -9.39 -5.70
CA ILE A 280 -13.58 -8.22 -4.87
C ILE A 280 -13.38 -6.95 -5.72
N TRP A 281 -12.61 -7.07 -6.80
CA TRP A 281 -12.40 -5.95 -7.72
C TRP A 281 -13.71 -5.50 -8.37
N LEU A 282 -14.53 -6.43 -8.88
CA LEU A 282 -15.86 -6.12 -9.43
C LEU A 282 -16.73 -5.39 -8.41
N LEU A 283 -16.80 -5.90 -7.17
CA LEU A 283 -17.57 -5.28 -6.09
C LEU A 283 -17.04 -3.88 -5.75
N ALA A 284 -15.74 -3.66 -5.85
CA ALA A 284 -15.13 -2.36 -5.58
C ALA A 284 -15.40 -1.35 -6.70
N MET A 285 -15.42 -1.80 -7.96
CA MET A 285 -15.72 -0.91 -9.09
C MET A 285 -17.14 -0.37 -9.06
N VAL A 286 -18.06 -1.08 -8.41
CA VAL A 286 -19.44 -0.63 -8.18
C VAL A 286 -19.51 0.17 -6.89
N GLY A 287 -19.84 1.47 -6.98
CA GLY A 287 -20.02 2.37 -5.84
C GLY A 287 -18.74 3.08 -5.37
N ASP A 288 -18.95 4.16 -4.60
CA ASP A 288 -17.90 5.09 -4.16
C ASP A 288 -17.92 5.30 -2.65
N GLU A 289 -18.76 4.54 -1.92
CA GLU A 289 -18.85 4.63 -0.48
C GLU A 289 -17.95 3.64 0.22
N VAL A 290 -17.29 4.09 1.27
CA VAL A 290 -16.43 3.27 2.13
C VAL A 290 -16.82 3.44 3.59
N THR A 291 -16.77 2.35 4.35
CA THR A 291 -16.92 2.40 5.81
C THR A 291 -15.56 2.24 6.46
N TRP A 292 -15.19 3.18 7.33
CA TRP A 292 -13.95 3.11 8.09
C TRP A 292 -14.16 3.55 9.53
N ARG A 293 -13.76 2.72 10.48
CA ARG A 293 -13.95 2.93 11.93
C ARG A 293 -15.41 3.30 12.27
N GLY A 294 -16.38 2.60 11.67
CA GLY A 294 -17.80 2.82 11.90
C GLY A 294 -18.42 4.05 11.24
N ARG A 295 -17.63 4.89 10.56
CA ARG A 295 -18.11 6.07 9.82
C ARG A 295 -18.17 5.79 8.32
N ARG A 296 -19.19 6.33 7.65
CA ARG A 296 -19.35 6.24 6.19
C ARG A 296 -18.78 7.48 5.52
N TYR A 297 -18.02 7.27 4.48
CA TYR A 297 -17.41 8.31 3.66
C TYR A 297 -17.75 8.07 2.21
N LYS A 298 -17.99 9.15 1.46
CA LYS A 298 -18.03 9.12 0.00
C LYS A 298 -16.66 9.53 -0.52
N VAL A 299 -16.02 8.65 -1.31
CA VAL A 299 -14.75 8.95 -1.96
C VAL A 299 -15.04 9.78 -3.22
N VAL A 300 -14.33 10.89 -3.36
CA VAL A 300 -14.42 11.80 -4.50
C VAL A 300 -13.07 11.88 -5.22
N ARG A 301 -12.92 12.82 -6.15
CA ARG A 301 -11.72 12.98 -6.96
C ARG A 301 -10.44 13.00 -6.10
N ASN A 302 -9.36 12.38 -6.59
CA ASN A 302 -8.05 12.23 -5.93
C ASN A 302 -8.09 11.50 -4.57
N GLY A 303 -9.15 10.74 -4.27
CA GLY A 303 -9.26 10.03 -2.98
C GLY A 303 -9.66 10.92 -1.80
N GLU A 304 -10.06 12.15 -2.04
CA GLU A 304 -10.67 13.01 -1.01
C GLU A 304 -11.97 12.40 -0.53
N VAL A 305 -12.36 12.71 0.71
CA VAL A 305 -13.61 12.23 1.27
C VAL A 305 -14.50 13.37 1.72
N ALA A 306 -15.78 13.22 1.41
CA ALA A 306 -16.84 14.05 1.94
C ALA A 306 -17.56 13.28 3.07
N HIS A 307 -17.81 13.95 4.19
CA HIS A 307 -18.73 13.45 5.21
C HIS A 307 -20.15 13.44 4.63
N ARG A 308 -20.86 12.36 4.89
CA ARG A 308 -22.31 12.29 4.66
C ARG A 308 -23.05 12.59 5.93
#